data_43742308451edbc61451a7240ff1dbdb
#
_entry.id   43742308451edbc61451a7240ff1dbdb
#
_cell.length_a   1.000
_cell.length_b   1.000
_cell.length_c   1.000
_cell.angle_alpha   90.00
_cell.angle_beta   90.00
_cell.angle_gamma   90.00
#
_symmetry.space_group_name_H-M   'P 1'
#
loop_
_entity.id
_entity.type
_entity.pdbx_description
1 polymer ?
#
loop_
_entity_poly.entity_id
_entity_poly.type
_entity_poly.pdbx_seq_one_letter_code
_entity_poly.pdbx_strand_id
1 'polypeptide(L)'
;SWLGDNAIHNLGDILARLNSYVPAKVLIDGLEYREGLNAVQVSGGIAGNVIPDSATVEVNYRYAPSTSGAQAEAHIREVFDGFLVEFVDNAPGAMPGLDRPALADLVSRVGGKVAPKFGWTDVARFSAMGVPAVNLGPGDPGLAHSRNEHISVAQLKQCEETVFDWLKG
;
A
#
# COMPACT_ATOMS: atom_id res chain seq x y z
N SER A 1 -4.78 34.60 24.44
CA SER A 1 -4.86 33.15 24.12
C SER A 1 -6.29 32.61 24.10
N TRP A 2 -7.29 33.31 24.63
CA TRP A 2 -8.69 32.86 24.67
C TRP A 2 -9.55 33.31 23.46
N LEU A 3 -8.99 34.05 22.54
CA LEU A 3 -9.72 34.61 21.36
C LEU A 3 -9.42 33.88 20.04
N GLY A 4 -8.57 32.87 20.04
CA GLY A 4 -8.16 32.16 18.84
C GLY A 4 -8.71 30.74 18.78
N ASP A 5 -8.97 30.26 17.57
CA ASP A 5 -9.19 28.84 17.28
C ASP A 5 -7.84 28.21 16.93
N ASN A 6 -7.49 27.13 17.65
CA ASN A 6 -6.19 26.49 17.51
C ASN A 6 -6.28 25.29 16.54
N ALA A 7 -5.73 25.47 15.35
CA ALA A 7 -5.76 24.43 14.30
C ALA A 7 -5.08 23.13 14.74
N ILE A 8 -4.04 23.18 15.62
CA ILE A 8 -3.42 21.95 16.14
C ILE A 8 -4.41 21.19 17.03
N HIS A 9 -5.23 21.88 17.83
CA HIS A 9 -6.23 21.20 18.66
C HIS A 9 -7.30 20.52 17.79
N ASN A 10 -7.65 21.10 16.64
CA ASN A 10 -8.63 20.55 15.71
C ASN A 10 -8.14 19.27 15.00
N LEU A 11 -6.81 18.98 15.01
CA LEU A 11 -6.30 17.68 14.55
C LEU A 11 -6.78 16.52 15.42
N GLY A 12 -7.25 16.80 16.64
CA GLY A 12 -7.79 15.78 17.54
C GLY A 12 -8.89 14.95 16.90
N ASP A 13 -9.79 15.58 16.13
CA ASP A 13 -10.89 14.89 15.44
C ASP A 13 -10.38 14.00 14.29
N ILE A 14 -9.38 14.45 13.55
CA ILE A 14 -8.72 13.65 12.50
C ILE A 14 -8.07 12.41 13.13
N LEU A 15 -7.31 12.60 14.18
CA LEU A 15 -6.62 11.51 14.89
C LEU A 15 -7.60 10.53 15.56
N ALA A 16 -8.73 11.03 16.07
CA ALA A 16 -9.79 10.18 16.62
C ALA A 16 -10.43 9.30 15.53
N ARG A 17 -10.68 9.84 14.34
CA ARG A 17 -11.18 9.06 13.19
C ARG A 17 -10.18 7.99 12.78
N LEU A 18 -8.89 8.32 12.70
CA LEU A 18 -7.84 7.36 12.39
C LEU A 18 -7.76 6.24 13.45
N ASN A 19 -7.85 6.58 14.73
CA ASN A 19 -7.83 5.60 15.82
C ASN A 19 -9.04 4.65 15.81
N SER A 20 -10.18 5.12 15.34
CA SER A 20 -11.41 4.32 15.25
C SER A 20 -11.57 3.62 13.90
N TYR A 21 -10.71 3.90 12.93
CA TYR A 21 -10.78 3.30 11.59
C TYR A 21 -10.50 1.80 11.65
N VAL A 22 -11.39 1.02 11.03
CA VAL A 22 -11.24 -0.42 10.92
C VAL A 22 -10.88 -0.76 9.47
N PRO A 23 -9.61 -1.12 9.19
CA PRO A 23 -9.20 -1.47 7.84
C PRO A 23 -9.94 -2.68 7.31
N ALA A 24 -10.31 -2.65 6.04
CA ALA A 24 -10.95 -3.77 5.38
C ALA A 24 -9.97 -4.91 5.11
N LYS A 25 -10.52 -6.13 5.04
CA LYS A 25 -9.86 -7.32 4.51
C LYS A 25 -10.60 -7.75 3.28
N VAL A 26 -9.92 -7.83 2.16
CA VAL A 26 -10.50 -8.12 0.85
C VAL A 26 -9.89 -9.40 0.30
N LEU A 27 -10.73 -10.39 -0.02
CA LEU A 27 -10.29 -11.64 -0.63
C LEU A 27 -10.36 -11.50 -2.15
N ILE A 28 -9.21 -11.69 -2.83
CA ILE A 28 -9.09 -11.63 -4.29
C ILE A 28 -8.29 -12.85 -4.73
N ASP A 29 -8.84 -13.68 -5.61
CA ASP A 29 -8.20 -14.90 -6.13
C ASP A 29 -7.63 -15.81 -5.03
N GLY A 30 -8.31 -15.90 -3.87
CA GLY A 30 -7.86 -16.67 -2.72
C GLY A 30 -6.78 -16.00 -1.86
N LEU A 31 -6.35 -14.78 -2.20
CA LEU A 31 -5.38 -14.00 -1.44
C LEU A 31 -6.09 -12.94 -0.58
N GLU A 32 -5.79 -12.89 0.73
CA GLU A 32 -6.32 -11.86 1.64
C GLU A 32 -5.46 -10.60 1.55
N TYR A 33 -6.04 -9.53 1.02
CA TYR A 33 -5.46 -8.18 1.06
C TYR A 33 -5.96 -7.44 2.29
N ARG A 34 -5.05 -6.78 3.01
CA ARG A 34 -5.38 -5.95 4.18
C ARG A 34 -5.12 -4.50 3.84
N GLU A 35 -6.15 -3.71 3.99
CA GLU A 35 -6.05 -2.26 3.84
C GLU A 35 -5.40 -1.62 5.07
N GLY A 36 -5.06 -0.35 4.97
CA GLY A 36 -4.49 0.40 6.09
C GLY A 36 -4.63 1.89 5.87
N LEU A 37 -4.98 2.60 6.93
CA LEU A 37 -5.08 4.06 6.94
C LEU A 37 -4.30 4.60 8.13
N ASN A 38 -3.19 5.33 7.86
CA ASN A 38 -2.28 5.77 8.90
C ASN A 38 -1.85 7.22 8.71
N ALA A 39 -1.81 8.01 9.78
CA ALA A 39 -1.08 9.25 9.79
C ALA A 39 0.42 8.97 9.71
N VAL A 40 1.11 9.63 8.78
CA VAL A 40 2.55 9.46 8.56
C VAL A 40 3.34 10.72 8.86
N GLN A 41 2.68 11.88 8.86
CA GLN A 41 3.27 13.15 9.24
C GLN A 41 2.23 14.09 9.82
N VAL A 42 2.66 14.94 10.76
CA VAL A 42 1.86 16.04 11.33
C VAL A 42 2.71 17.29 11.32
N SER A 43 2.14 18.41 10.89
CA SER A 43 2.79 19.72 10.92
C SER A 43 1.81 20.81 11.32
N GLY A 44 2.32 21.85 12.00
CA GLY A 44 1.53 23.02 12.42
C GLY A 44 2.30 23.91 13.37
N GLY A 45 1.89 25.19 13.43
CA GLY A 45 2.50 26.20 14.27
C GLY A 45 3.74 26.86 13.64
N ILE A 46 3.91 28.14 13.92
CA ILE A 46 5.00 28.97 13.40
C ILE A 46 5.88 29.58 14.50
N ALA A 47 5.34 29.80 15.69
CA ALA A 47 6.05 30.40 16.83
C ALA A 47 5.37 30.02 18.16
N GLY A 48 6.13 29.95 19.23
CA GLY A 48 5.64 29.52 20.56
C GLY A 48 4.63 30.47 21.24
N ASN A 49 4.48 31.68 20.74
CA ASN A 49 3.55 32.69 21.25
C ASN A 49 2.41 33.03 20.24
N VAL A 50 2.24 32.24 19.20
CA VAL A 50 1.18 32.37 18.19
C VAL A 50 0.29 31.15 18.24
N ILE A 51 -1.04 31.36 18.31
CA ILE A 51 -2.02 30.30 18.16
C ILE A 51 -1.99 29.88 16.67
N PRO A 52 -1.76 28.61 16.34
CA PRO A 52 -1.72 28.14 14.95
C PRO A 52 -3.06 28.33 14.25
N ASP A 53 -3.05 28.95 13.09
CA ASP A 53 -4.20 29.13 12.20
C ASP A 53 -4.35 27.99 11.20
N SER A 54 -3.30 27.19 11.03
CA SER A 54 -3.27 26.04 10.14
C SER A 54 -2.48 24.88 10.76
N ALA A 55 -2.91 23.67 10.46
CA ALA A 55 -2.21 22.43 10.78
C ALA A 55 -2.59 21.36 9.76
N THR A 56 -1.67 20.44 9.49
CA THR A 56 -1.83 19.41 8.46
C THR A 56 -1.48 18.04 9.02
N VAL A 57 -2.27 17.03 8.68
CA VAL A 57 -1.95 15.62 8.86
C VAL A 57 -1.78 14.99 7.49
N GLU A 58 -0.62 14.42 7.22
CA GLU A 58 -0.42 13.57 6.05
C GLU A 58 -0.86 12.15 6.38
N VAL A 59 -1.74 11.59 5.54
CA VAL A 59 -2.33 10.27 5.74
C VAL A 59 -1.98 9.38 4.56
N ASN A 60 -1.47 8.19 4.85
CA ASN A 60 -1.25 7.15 3.86
C ASN A 60 -2.40 6.15 3.92
N TYR A 61 -3.15 6.01 2.82
CA TYR A 61 -4.17 5.00 2.63
C TYR A 61 -3.67 3.90 1.70
N ARG A 62 -3.65 2.67 2.19
CA ARG A 62 -3.34 1.48 1.41
C ARG A 62 -4.62 0.70 1.19
N TYR A 63 -5.07 0.64 -0.04
CA TYR A 63 -6.32 -0.02 -0.43
C TYR A 63 -6.07 -1.25 -1.29
N ALA A 64 -7.05 -2.15 -1.31
CA ALA A 64 -6.98 -3.39 -2.08
C ALA A 64 -6.96 -3.12 -3.58
N PRO A 65 -6.28 -3.95 -4.40
CA PRO A 65 -6.14 -3.73 -5.84
C PRO A 65 -7.46 -3.80 -6.62
N SER A 66 -8.53 -4.28 -6.03
CA SER A 66 -9.89 -4.23 -6.60
C SER A 66 -10.56 -2.86 -6.46
N THR A 67 -10.00 -1.97 -5.65
CA THR A 67 -10.50 -0.61 -5.46
C THR A 67 -9.79 0.32 -6.46
N SER A 68 -10.58 1.06 -7.24
CA SER A 68 -10.01 2.07 -8.15
C SER A 68 -9.51 3.29 -7.37
N GLY A 69 -8.59 4.06 -7.98
CA GLY A 69 -8.11 5.31 -7.37
C GLY A 69 -9.24 6.29 -7.04
N ALA A 70 -10.24 6.42 -7.93
CA ALA A 70 -11.39 7.29 -7.69
C ALA A 70 -12.26 6.82 -6.51
N GLN A 71 -12.44 5.50 -6.32
CA GLN A 71 -13.14 4.94 -5.17
C GLN A 71 -12.35 5.17 -3.87
N ALA A 72 -11.04 5.00 -3.92
CA ALA A 72 -10.17 5.27 -2.78
C ALA A 72 -10.22 6.74 -2.35
N GLU A 73 -10.19 7.67 -3.30
CA GLU A 73 -10.35 9.11 -3.01
C GLU A 73 -11.72 9.44 -2.42
N ALA A 74 -12.80 8.88 -2.98
CA ALA A 74 -14.14 9.08 -2.46
C ALA A 74 -14.26 8.59 -1.00
N HIS A 75 -13.70 7.41 -0.71
CA HIS A 75 -13.65 6.86 0.65
C HIS A 75 -12.90 7.77 1.62
N ILE A 76 -11.74 8.29 1.23
CA ILE A 76 -10.97 9.22 2.08
C ILE A 76 -11.72 10.52 2.33
N ARG A 77 -12.42 11.06 1.33
CA ARG A 77 -13.28 12.24 1.52
C ARG A 77 -14.43 11.98 2.48
N GLU A 78 -15.00 10.78 2.46
CA GLU A 78 -16.04 10.35 3.41
C GLU A 78 -15.48 10.22 4.84
N VAL A 79 -14.35 9.54 4.99
CA VAL A 79 -13.69 9.36 6.32
C VAL A 79 -13.36 10.72 6.95
N PHE A 80 -12.91 11.68 6.16
CA PHE A 80 -12.49 13.00 6.62
C PHE A 80 -13.49 14.10 6.24
N ASP A 81 -14.79 13.76 6.14
CA ASP A 81 -15.83 14.76 5.87
C ASP A 81 -15.76 15.91 6.86
N GLY A 82 -15.89 17.13 6.36
CA GLY A 82 -15.74 18.37 7.11
C GLY A 82 -14.31 18.94 7.15
N PHE A 83 -13.31 18.21 6.63
CA PHE A 83 -11.93 18.70 6.50
C PHE A 83 -11.57 18.97 5.04
N LEU A 84 -10.60 19.88 4.82
CA LEU A 84 -9.99 20.04 3.51
C LEU A 84 -9.08 18.85 3.21
N VAL A 85 -9.37 18.13 2.13
CA VAL A 85 -8.59 16.95 1.69
C VAL A 85 -7.94 17.25 0.35
N GLU A 86 -6.61 17.17 0.33
CA GLU A 86 -5.79 17.26 -0.88
C GLU A 86 -5.11 15.92 -1.14
N PHE A 87 -5.11 15.45 -2.40
CA PHE A 87 -4.43 14.23 -2.79
C PHE A 87 -3.10 14.59 -3.46
N VAL A 88 -2.01 14.16 -2.87
CA VAL A 88 -0.65 14.41 -3.38
C VAL A 88 -0.16 13.29 -4.30
N ASP A 89 -0.68 12.08 -4.10
CA ASP A 89 -0.39 10.91 -4.93
C ASP A 89 -1.55 9.90 -4.85
N ASN A 90 -1.78 9.16 -5.93
CA ASN A 90 -2.74 8.07 -5.98
C ASN A 90 -2.28 6.99 -6.96
N ALA A 91 -1.67 5.95 -6.44
CA ALA A 91 -1.12 4.83 -7.20
C ALA A 91 -1.92 3.54 -6.93
N PRO A 92 -2.87 3.16 -7.80
CA PRO A 92 -3.65 1.94 -7.63
C PRO A 92 -2.76 0.69 -7.68
N GLY A 93 -3.21 -0.36 -6.99
CA GLY A 93 -2.54 -1.66 -6.98
C GLY A 93 -2.79 -2.46 -8.26
N ALA A 94 -2.08 -3.58 -8.40
CA ALA A 94 -2.30 -4.56 -9.46
C ALA A 94 -3.14 -5.73 -8.96
N MET A 95 -4.12 -6.15 -9.76
CA MET A 95 -4.83 -7.42 -9.53
C MET A 95 -3.83 -8.59 -9.61
N PRO A 96 -4.01 -9.66 -8.82
CA PRO A 96 -3.09 -10.80 -8.80
C PRO A 96 -2.89 -11.44 -10.17
N GLY A 97 -3.97 -11.57 -10.94
CA GLY A 97 -3.94 -12.12 -12.30
C GLY A 97 -3.49 -13.59 -12.36
N LEU A 98 -3.74 -14.37 -11.31
CA LEU A 98 -3.31 -15.77 -11.22
C LEU A 98 -4.00 -16.68 -12.24
N ASP A 99 -5.12 -16.26 -12.80
CA ASP A 99 -5.87 -16.91 -13.86
C ASP A 99 -5.24 -16.75 -15.26
N ARG A 100 -4.25 -15.87 -15.40
CA ARG A 100 -3.58 -15.65 -16.68
C ARG A 100 -2.67 -16.85 -17.05
N PRO A 101 -2.78 -17.41 -18.26
CA PRO A 101 -2.04 -18.61 -18.64
C PRO A 101 -0.52 -18.49 -18.44
N ALA A 102 0.06 -17.34 -18.79
CA ALA A 102 1.50 -17.11 -18.61
C ALA A 102 1.93 -17.14 -17.13
N LEU A 103 1.07 -16.70 -16.21
CA LEU A 103 1.35 -16.72 -14.79
C LEU A 103 1.04 -18.07 -14.16
N ALA A 104 0.06 -18.81 -14.65
CA ALA A 104 -0.29 -20.14 -14.16
C ALA A 104 0.89 -21.11 -14.25
N ASP A 105 1.64 -21.09 -15.35
CA ASP A 105 2.86 -21.90 -15.51
C ASP A 105 3.92 -21.51 -14.48
N LEU A 106 4.20 -20.21 -14.32
CA LEU A 106 5.15 -19.73 -13.30
C LEU A 106 4.74 -20.12 -11.91
N VAL A 107 3.45 -19.97 -11.56
CA VAL A 107 2.90 -20.38 -10.24
C VAL A 107 3.11 -21.88 -10.01
N SER A 108 2.90 -22.70 -11.02
CA SER A 108 3.17 -24.15 -10.95
C SER A 108 4.65 -24.43 -10.66
N ARG A 109 5.57 -23.75 -11.34
CA ARG A 109 7.02 -23.93 -11.18
C ARG A 109 7.54 -23.52 -9.79
N VAL A 110 6.89 -22.54 -9.14
CA VAL A 110 7.20 -22.18 -7.75
C VAL A 110 6.44 -23.02 -6.71
N GLY A 111 5.81 -24.13 -7.14
CA GLY A 111 5.07 -25.04 -6.26
C GLY A 111 3.78 -24.43 -5.68
N GLY A 112 3.14 -23.52 -6.38
CA GLY A 112 1.89 -22.86 -5.97
C GLY A 112 2.06 -21.86 -4.83
N LYS A 113 3.28 -21.51 -4.45
CA LYS A 113 3.56 -20.55 -3.38
C LYS A 113 3.34 -19.12 -3.88
N VAL A 114 2.17 -18.57 -3.60
CA VAL A 114 1.79 -17.21 -3.92
C VAL A 114 1.34 -16.46 -2.66
N ALA A 115 1.58 -15.17 -2.63
CA ALA A 115 1.19 -14.31 -1.52
C ALA A 115 0.79 -12.90 -2.03
N PRO A 116 -0.11 -12.20 -1.33
CA PRO A 116 -0.42 -10.82 -1.66
C PRO A 116 0.80 -9.93 -1.43
N LYS A 117 1.01 -8.95 -2.31
CA LYS A 117 2.04 -7.92 -2.14
C LYS A 117 1.38 -6.66 -1.57
N PHE A 118 1.76 -6.24 -0.37
CA PHE A 118 1.20 -5.07 0.30
C PHE A 118 1.93 -3.77 -0.04
N GLY A 119 3.18 -3.84 -0.50
CA GLY A 119 3.95 -2.69 -0.96
C GLY A 119 3.71 -2.42 -2.45
N TRP A 120 3.66 -1.15 -2.84
CA TRP A 120 3.59 -0.77 -4.24
C TRP A 120 4.87 -1.18 -4.99
N THR A 121 4.71 -1.65 -6.23
CA THR A 121 5.81 -1.98 -7.15
C THR A 121 5.42 -1.65 -8.58
N ASP A 122 6.39 -1.60 -9.50
CA ASP A 122 6.15 -1.34 -10.93
C ASP A 122 5.22 -2.36 -11.61
N VAL A 123 4.95 -3.50 -10.97
CA VAL A 123 3.90 -4.45 -11.40
C VAL A 123 2.56 -3.74 -11.60
N ALA A 124 2.24 -2.74 -10.78
CA ALA A 124 1.03 -1.95 -10.92
C ALA A 124 0.96 -1.20 -12.27
N ARG A 125 2.09 -0.68 -12.75
CA ARG A 125 2.17 0.01 -14.05
C ARG A 125 1.95 -0.94 -15.22
N PHE A 126 2.59 -2.11 -15.19
CA PHE A 126 2.37 -3.13 -16.21
C PHE A 126 0.92 -3.63 -16.21
N SER A 127 0.35 -3.87 -15.03
CA SER A 127 -1.05 -4.25 -14.90
C SER A 127 -2.00 -3.19 -15.49
N ALA A 128 -1.75 -1.92 -15.24
CA ALA A 128 -2.54 -0.81 -15.82
C ALA A 128 -2.47 -0.75 -17.35
N MET A 129 -1.39 -1.24 -17.95
CA MET A 129 -1.22 -1.38 -19.40
C MET A 129 -1.82 -2.69 -19.94
N GLY A 130 -2.45 -3.52 -19.11
CA GLY A 130 -3.00 -4.83 -19.49
C GLY A 130 -1.94 -5.92 -19.65
N VAL A 131 -0.70 -5.67 -19.23
CA VAL A 131 0.41 -6.62 -19.27
C VAL A 131 0.44 -7.42 -17.97
N PRO A 132 0.29 -8.76 -18.01
CA PRO A 132 0.45 -9.59 -16.81
C PRO A 132 1.85 -9.43 -16.23
N ALA A 133 1.91 -9.15 -14.93
CA ALA A 133 3.17 -8.97 -14.24
C ALA A 133 3.06 -9.40 -12.77
N VAL A 134 4.14 -9.94 -12.23
CA VAL A 134 4.23 -10.40 -10.84
C VAL A 134 5.59 -10.05 -10.25
N ASN A 135 5.66 -10.01 -8.92
CA ASN A 135 6.94 -9.99 -8.23
C ASN A 135 7.39 -11.43 -7.99
N LEU A 136 8.57 -11.76 -8.44
CA LEU A 136 9.25 -13.01 -8.14
C LEU A 136 10.66 -12.69 -7.63
N GLY A 137 11.05 -13.33 -6.55
CA GLY A 137 12.40 -13.17 -6.01
C GLY A 137 12.73 -14.26 -4.99
N PRO A 138 14.02 -14.47 -4.71
CA PRO A 138 14.46 -15.36 -3.66
C PRO A 138 14.30 -14.73 -2.28
N GLY A 139 14.26 -15.56 -1.23
CA GLY A 139 14.27 -15.13 0.15
C GLY A 139 12.91 -14.89 0.77
N ASP A 140 12.93 -14.36 1.98
CA ASP A 140 11.74 -14.02 2.75
C ASP A 140 11.44 -12.51 2.61
N PRO A 141 10.31 -12.13 2.01
CA PRO A 141 9.95 -10.71 1.86
C PRO A 141 9.71 -10.00 3.21
N GLY A 142 9.48 -10.75 4.30
CA GLY A 142 9.37 -10.19 5.64
C GLY A 142 10.68 -9.63 6.20
N LEU A 143 11.82 -10.00 5.61
CA LEU A 143 13.13 -9.47 5.99
C LEU A 143 13.50 -8.18 5.25
N ALA A 144 12.75 -7.80 4.22
CA ALA A 144 13.04 -6.61 3.42
C ALA A 144 13.10 -5.35 4.31
N HIS A 145 14.09 -4.50 4.04
CA HIS A 145 14.35 -3.26 4.78
C HIS A 145 14.73 -3.45 6.26
N SER A 146 15.05 -4.67 6.69
CA SER A 146 15.55 -4.96 8.03
C SER A 146 17.10 -4.98 8.06
N ARG A 147 17.68 -4.84 9.26
CA ARG A 147 19.14 -4.97 9.44
C ARG A 147 19.64 -6.39 9.15
N ASN A 148 18.75 -7.38 9.23
CA ASN A 148 19.05 -8.79 9.02
C ASN A 148 18.59 -9.26 7.63
N GLU A 149 18.33 -8.36 6.70
CA GLU A 149 17.96 -8.71 5.34
C GLU A 149 19.06 -9.58 4.70
N HIS A 150 18.68 -10.77 4.28
CA HIS A 150 19.59 -11.73 3.66
C HIS A 150 18.83 -12.74 2.82
N ILE A 151 19.55 -13.40 1.93
CA ILE A 151 19.08 -14.58 1.19
C ILE A 151 20.16 -15.64 1.22
N SER A 152 19.77 -16.92 1.12
CA SER A 152 20.74 -17.99 0.94
C SER A 152 21.16 -18.12 -0.52
N VAL A 153 22.40 -18.54 -0.75
CA VAL A 153 22.92 -18.79 -2.12
C VAL A 153 22.07 -19.89 -2.82
N ALA A 154 21.57 -20.86 -2.06
CA ALA A 154 20.70 -21.91 -2.59
C ALA A 154 19.38 -21.35 -3.12
N GLN A 155 18.73 -20.44 -2.39
CA GLN A 155 17.49 -19.78 -2.83
C GLN A 155 17.72 -18.89 -4.06
N LEU A 156 18.87 -18.21 -4.13
CA LEU A 156 19.21 -17.41 -5.30
C LEU A 156 19.34 -18.28 -6.55
N LYS A 157 20.08 -19.39 -6.47
CA LYS A 157 20.25 -20.35 -7.58
C LYS A 157 18.91 -20.97 -8.00
N GLN A 158 18.08 -21.38 -7.04
CA GLN A 158 16.76 -21.94 -7.32
C GLN A 158 15.86 -20.92 -8.05
N CYS A 159 15.89 -19.68 -7.65
CA CYS A 159 15.12 -18.62 -8.30
C CYS A 159 15.61 -18.40 -9.75
N GLU A 160 16.92 -18.35 -9.97
CA GLU A 160 17.53 -18.24 -11.30
C GLU A 160 17.11 -19.41 -12.20
N GLU A 161 17.24 -20.64 -11.74
CA GLU A 161 16.83 -21.85 -12.45
C GLU A 161 15.35 -21.80 -12.81
N THR A 162 14.48 -21.45 -11.86
CA THR A 162 13.03 -21.32 -12.06
C THR A 162 12.68 -20.31 -13.17
N VAL A 163 13.29 -19.13 -13.14
CA VAL A 163 13.07 -18.08 -14.14
C VAL A 163 13.59 -18.54 -15.52
N PHE A 164 14.76 -19.14 -15.55
CA PHE A 164 15.39 -19.58 -16.79
C PHE A 164 14.59 -20.69 -17.46
N ASP A 165 14.08 -21.66 -16.70
CA ASP A 165 13.25 -22.74 -17.22
C ASP A 165 11.87 -22.25 -17.66
N TRP A 166 11.31 -21.26 -16.95
CA TRP A 166 10.06 -20.63 -17.35
C TRP A 166 10.18 -19.87 -18.68
N LEU A 167 11.29 -19.16 -18.89
CA LEU A 167 11.53 -18.41 -20.12
C LEU A 167 11.81 -19.30 -21.34
N LYS A 168 12.24 -20.54 -21.12
CA LYS A 168 12.48 -21.50 -22.22
C LYS A 168 11.22 -22.24 -22.66
N GLY A 169 10.17 -22.28 -21.84
CA GLY A 169 8.92 -23.04 -22.08
C GLY A 169 9.02 -24.43 -21.51
#